data_44214617206970bec5bb473ac1024887
#
_entry.id   44214617206970bec5bb473ac1024887
#
_cell.length_a   1.000
_cell.length_b   1.000
_cell.length_c   1.000
_cell.angle_alpha   90.00
_cell.angle_beta   90.00
_cell.angle_gamma   90.00
#
_symmetry.space_group_name_H-M   'P 1'
#
loop_
_entity.id
_entity.type
_entity.pdbx_description
1 polymer ?
#
loop_
_entity_poly.entity_id
_entity_poly.type
_entity_poly.pdbx_seq_one_letter_code
_entity_poly.pdbx_strand_id
1 'polypeptide(L)'
;MNPFLWLVTYLITLYIWIIIASAVLSWLIAFNVVNPHNSVVRAIGETLYRLTEPALRPIRNMLPSLGGLDISPVILIIILLFIERLLFWLFY
;
A
#
# COMPACT_ATOMS: atom_id res chain seq x y z
N MET A 1 -13.72 23.02 9.45
CA MET A 1 -13.27 21.71 8.92
C MET A 1 -14.20 20.63 9.42
N ASN A 2 -14.64 19.74 8.53
CA ASN A 2 -15.51 18.63 8.88
C ASN A 2 -14.70 17.53 9.60
N PRO A 3 -15.05 17.17 10.86
CA PRO A 3 -14.29 16.14 11.56
C PRO A 3 -14.36 14.76 10.91
N PHE A 4 -15.48 14.45 10.24
CA PHE A 4 -15.58 13.17 9.52
C PHE A 4 -14.62 13.14 8.33
N LEU A 5 -14.49 14.23 7.61
CA LEU A 5 -13.56 14.35 6.50
C LEU A 5 -12.12 14.25 6.98
N TRP A 6 -11.80 14.91 8.10
CA TRP A 6 -10.48 14.80 8.70
C TRP A 6 -10.15 13.35 9.06
N LEU A 7 -11.09 12.62 9.65
CA LEU A 7 -10.88 11.23 10.01
C LEU A 7 -10.64 10.36 8.77
N VAL A 8 -11.46 10.55 7.73
CA VAL A 8 -11.33 9.77 6.49
C VAL A 8 -9.96 10.01 5.85
N THR A 9 -9.53 11.26 5.74
CA THR A 9 -8.23 11.57 5.15
C THR A 9 -7.08 11.06 5.99
N TYR A 10 -7.22 11.11 7.32
CA TYR A 10 -6.21 10.56 8.22
C TYR A 10 -6.06 9.04 8.04
N LEU A 11 -7.19 8.32 7.95
CA LEU A 11 -7.17 6.88 7.73
C LEU A 11 -6.56 6.52 6.37
N ILE A 12 -6.87 7.28 5.34
CA ILE A 12 -6.26 7.10 4.02
C ILE A 12 -4.74 7.26 4.11
N THR A 13 -4.28 8.30 4.80
CA THR A 13 -2.85 8.56 4.97
C THR A 13 -2.16 7.40 5.71
N LEU A 14 -2.76 6.91 6.79
CA LEU A 14 -2.22 5.75 7.52
C LEU A 14 -2.12 4.52 6.62
N TYR A 15 -3.15 4.27 5.82
CA TYR A 15 -3.14 3.12 4.92
C TYR A 15 -2.07 3.25 3.84
N ILE A 16 -1.86 4.46 3.32
CA ILE A 16 -0.78 4.74 2.37
C ILE A 16 0.58 4.37 2.98
N TRP A 17 0.83 4.74 4.24
CA TRP A 17 2.07 4.39 4.91
C TRP A 17 2.23 2.88 5.07
N ILE A 18 1.15 2.16 5.35
CA ILE A 18 1.17 0.70 5.44
C ILE A 18 1.53 0.10 4.07
N ILE A 19 0.96 0.63 2.99
CA ILE A 19 1.26 0.19 1.64
C ILE A 19 2.72 0.45 1.30
N ILE A 20 3.25 1.62 1.66
CA ILE A 20 4.66 1.95 1.44
C ILE A 20 5.55 0.96 2.17
N ALA A 21 5.26 0.66 3.43
CA ALA A 21 6.03 -0.31 4.20
C ALA A 21 6.00 -1.69 3.54
N SER A 22 4.84 -2.11 3.06
CA SER A 22 4.69 -3.39 2.35
C SER A 22 5.52 -3.42 1.07
N ALA A 23 5.49 -2.33 0.28
CA ALA A 23 6.25 -2.24 -0.96
C ALA A 23 7.75 -2.29 -0.69
N VAL A 24 8.21 -1.51 0.30
CA VAL A 24 9.65 -1.47 0.65
C VAL A 24 10.12 -2.85 1.09
N LEU A 25 9.36 -3.53 1.94
CA LEU A 25 9.74 -4.87 2.40
C LEU A 25 9.79 -5.85 1.23
N SER A 26 8.80 -5.80 0.35
CA SER A 26 8.75 -6.66 -0.84
C SER A 26 9.98 -6.46 -1.72
N TRP A 27 10.37 -5.21 -1.94
CA TRP A 27 11.56 -4.90 -2.76
C TRP A 27 12.85 -5.30 -2.08
N LEU A 28 12.95 -5.12 -0.76
CA LEU A 28 14.13 -5.56 0.00
C LEU A 28 14.33 -7.07 -0.09
N ILE A 29 13.23 -7.83 -0.04
CA ILE A 29 13.28 -9.27 -0.22
C ILE A 29 13.69 -9.62 -1.66
N ALA A 30 13.11 -8.94 -2.64
CA ALA A 30 13.40 -9.19 -4.05
C ALA A 30 14.86 -8.93 -4.39
N PHE A 31 15.49 -7.93 -3.76
CA PHE A 31 16.88 -7.58 -3.97
C PHE A 31 17.86 -8.29 -3.01
N ASN A 32 17.35 -9.25 -2.22
CA ASN A 32 18.17 -10.03 -1.26
C ASN A 32 18.83 -9.17 -0.18
N VAL A 33 18.25 -8.01 0.14
CA VAL A 33 18.77 -7.16 1.23
C VAL A 33 18.39 -7.73 2.58
N VAL A 34 17.20 -8.33 2.69
CA VAL A 34 16.74 -8.99 3.92
C VAL A 34 16.44 -10.45 3.65
N ASN A 35 16.58 -11.27 4.70
CA ASN A 35 16.32 -12.70 4.60
C ASN A 35 14.82 -12.98 4.84
N PRO A 36 14.09 -13.49 3.83
CA PRO A 36 12.66 -13.78 3.99
C PRO A 36 12.37 -14.94 4.95
N HIS A 37 13.38 -15.72 5.29
CA HIS A 37 13.24 -16.83 6.23
C HIS A 37 13.45 -16.42 7.69
N ASN A 38 13.86 -15.17 7.94
CA ASN A 38 13.96 -14.63 9.29
C ASN A 38 12.56 -14.54 9.88
N SER A 39 12.40 -14.98 11.15
CA SER A 39 11.08 -15.04 11.77
C SER A 39 10.45 -13.66 11.95
N VAL A 40 11.24 -12.64 12.24
CA VAL A 40 10.75 -11.27 12.40
C VAL A 40 10.30 -10.70 11.04
N VAL A 41 11.12 -10.91 10.00
CA VAL A 41 10.78 -10.46 8.65
C VAL A 41 9.50 -11.16 8.16
N ARG A 42 9.38 -12.45 8.43
CA ARG A 42 8.18 -13.21 8.04
C ARG A 42 6.94 -12.69 8.75
N ALA A 43 7.02 -12.43 10.07
CA ALA A 43 5.88 -11.94 10.82
C ALA A 43 5.42 -10.57 10.33
N ILE A 44 6.36 -9.66 10.09
CA ILE A 44 6.06 -8.34 9.56
C ILE A 44 5.46 -8.45 8.15
N GLY A 45 6.05 -9.28 7.31
CA GLY A 45 5.60 -9.47 5.95
C GLY A 45 4.18 -10.05 5.88
N GLU A 46 3.87 -11.04 6.71
CA GLU A 46 2.52 -11.62 6.75
C GLU A 46 1.49 -10.61 7.24
N THR A 47 1.83 -9.81 8.24
CA THR A 47 0.94 -8.78 8.75
C THR A 47 0.65 -7.74 7.68
N LEU A 48 1.69 -7.23 7.03
CA LEU A 48 1.53 -6.25 5.95
C LEU A 48 0.73 -6.85 4.80
N TYR A 49 1.00 -8.09 4.44
CA TYR A 49 0.28 -8.78 3.38
C TYR A 49 -1.22 -8.84 3.68
N ARG A 50 -1.60 -9.24 4.90
CA ARG A 50 -3.01 -9.34 5.29
C ARG A 50 -3.72 -7.99 5.26
N LEU A 51 -3.00 -6.92 5.59
CA LEU A 51 -3.58 -5.58 5.60
C LEU A 51 -3.71 -4.98 4.21
N THR A 52 -2.83 -5.32 3.29
CA THR A 52 -2.75 -4.66 1.98
C THR A 52 -3.33 -5.50 0.84
N GLU A 53 -3.29 -6.81 0.92
CA GLU A 53 -3.70 -7.69 -0.18
C GLU A 53 -5.14 -7.49 -0.61
N PRO A 54 -6.14 -7.28 0.29
CA PRO A 54 -7.50 -7.06 -0.17
C PRO A 54 -7.64 -5.89 -1.13
N ALA A 55 -6.81 -4.85 -0.97
CA ALA A 55 -6.82 -3.69 -1.86
C ALA A 55 -5.90 -3.88 -3.07
N LEU A 56 -4.77 -4.57 -2.89
CA LEU A 56 -3.77 -4.73 -3.95
C LEU A 56 -4.14 -5.81 -4.96
N ARG A 57 -4.81 -6.87 -4.53
CA ARG A 57 -5.11 -8.00 -5.41
C ARG A 57 -5.87 -7.62 -6.68
N PRO A 58 -6.97 -6.83 -6.62
CA PRO A 58 -7.66 -6.42 -7.84
C PRO A 58 -6.76 -5.66 -8.81
N ILE A 59 -5.91 -4.78 -8.27
CA ILE A 59 -4.99 -3.98 -9.07
C ILE A 59 -3.92 -4.88 -9.72
N ARG A 60 -3.37 -5.79 -8.93
CA ARG A 60 -2.33 -6.72 -9.42
C ARG A 60 -2.88 -7.59 -10.54
N ASN A 61 -4.13 -8.03 -10.44
CA ASN A 61 -4.77 -8.87 -11.46
C ASN A 61 -5.01 -8.13 -12.76
N MET A 62 -5.06 -6.80 -12.73
CA MET A 62 -5.27 -5.97 -13.92
C MET A 62 -3.97 -5.59 -14.60
N LEU A 63 -2.83 -5.82 -13.96
CA LEU A 63 -1.52 -5.41 -14.47
C LEU A 63 -0.79 -6.58 -15.08
N PRO A 64 -0.02 -6.35 -16.19
CA PRO A 64 0.86 -7.38 -16.72
C PRO A 64 2.04 -7.61 -15.78
N SER A 65 2.66 -8.79 -15.90
CA SER A 65 3.87 -9.08 -15.16
C SER A 65 5.02 -8.22 -15.67
N LEU A 66 5.70 -7.52 -14.76
CA LEU A 66 6.76 -6.57 -15.09
C LEU A 66 8.07 -6.98 -14.42
N GLY A 67 8.65 -8.08 -14.89
CA GLY A 67 9.99 -8.47 -14.50
C GLY A 67 10.17 -8.84 -13.04
N GLY A 68 9.12 -9.26 -12.36
CA GLY A 68 9.21 -9.70 -10.97
C GLY A 68 9.06 -8.63 -9.91
N LEU A 69 9.06 -7.35 -10.30
CA LEU A 69 8.78 -6.26 -9.37
C LEU A 69 7.28 -5.97 -9.37
N ASP A 70 6.73 -5.90 -8.16
CA ASP A 70 5.31 -5.58 -8.00
C ASP A 70 5.15 -4.06 -7.92
N ILE A 71 4.50 -3.47 -8.94
CA ILE A 71 4.23 -2.05 -8.99
C ILE A 71 2.81 -1.70 -8.55
N SER A 72 2.01 -2.71 -8.19
CA SER A 72 0.63 -2.48 -7.76
C SER A 72 0.53 -1.56 -6.53
N PRO A 73 1.46 -1.59 -5.54
CA PRO A 73 1.43 -0.63 -4.45
C PRO A 73 1.54 0.82 -4.92
N VAL A 74 2.38 1.09 -5.91
CA VAL A 74 2.54 2.45 -6.44
C VAL A 74 1.23 2.94 -7.06
N ILE A 75 0.58 2.08 -7.83
CA ILE A 75 -0.69 2.43 -8.49
C ILE A 75 -1.78 2.66 -7.43
N LEU A 76 -1.86 1.82 -6.42
CA LEU A 76 -2.84 1.99 -5.36
C LEU A 76 -2.62 3.30 -4.59
N ILE A 77 -1.37 3.65 -4.31
CA ILE A 77 -1.04 4.91 -3.64
C ILE A 77 -1.52 6.10 -4.48
N ILE A 78 -1.27 6.07 -5.79
CA ILE A 78 -1.73 7.13 -6.70
C ILE A 78 -3.25 7.24 -6.66
N ILE A 79 -3.96 6.12 -6.69
CA ILE A 79 -5.42 6.10 -6.62
C ILE A 79 -5.90 6.70 -5.30
N LEU A 80 -5.28 6.34 -4.19
CA LEU A 80 -5.66 6.85 -2.87
C LEU A 80 -5.39 8.35 -2.75
N LEU A 81 -4.28 8.82 -3.29
CA LEU A 81 -3.97 10.26 -3.31
C LEU A 81 -5.01 11.02 -4.15
N PHE A 82 -5.41 10.44 -5.27
CA PHE A 82 -6.45 11.04 -6.12
C PHE A 82 -7.78 11.12 -5.36
N ILE A 83 -8.17 10.05 -4.66
CA ILE A 83 -9.39 10.02 -3.87
C ILE A 83 -9.33 11.09 -2.78
N GLU A 84 -8.19 11.22 -2.10
CA GLU A 84 -8.02 12.23 -1.06
C GLU A 84 -8.19 13.65 -1.63
N ARG A 85 -7.58 13.92 -2.79
CA ARG A 85 -7.73 15.21 -3.46
C ARG A 85 -9.16 15.46 -3.90
N LEU A 86 -9.82 14.41 -4.40
CA LEU A 86 -11.21 14.52 -4.81
C LEU A 86 -12.12 14.86 -3.62
N LEU A 87 -11.87 14.24 -2.47
CA LEU A 87 -12.61 14.56 -1.25
C LEU A 87 -12.42 16.01 -0.83
N PHE A 88 -11.20 16.52 -0.88
CA PHE A 88 -10.95 17.92 -0.61
C PHE A 88 -11.70 18.82 -1.58
N TRP A 89 -11.70 18.48 -2.86
CA TRP A 89 -12.37 19.29 -3.88
C TRP A 89 -13.88 19.29 -3.70
N LEU A 90 -14.48 18.16 -3.28
CA LEU A 90 -15.93 18.05 -3.13
C LEU A 90 -16.45 18.65 -1.83
N PHE A 91 -15.67 18.59 -0.74
CA PHE A 91 -16.17 18.88 0.59
C PHE A 91 -15.47 20.07 1.29
N TYR A 92 -14.50 20.68 0.67
CA TYR A 92 -13.86 21.89 1.19
C TYR A 92 -14.14 23.13 0.36
#